data_5a2a2760aaf606a3d7f85434d4e901fd
#
_entry.id   5a2a2760aaf606a3d7f85434d4e901fd
#
_cell.length_a   1.000
_cell.length_b   1.000
_cell.length_c   1.000
_cell.angle_alpha   90.00
_cell.angle_beta   90.00
_cell.angle_gamma   90.00
#
_symmetry.space_group_name_H-M   'P 1'
#
loop_
_entity.id
_entity.type
_entity.pdbx_description
1 polymer ?
#
loop_
_entity_poly.entity_id
_entity_poly.type
_entity_poly.pdbx_seq_one_letter_code
_entity_poly.pdbx_strand_id
1 'polypeptide(L)'
;MFEKQVYIDRRLKLRKKIKSGIAILMGNTESPMNYPNNTYHFRQDSNFLYFFGLDIPNLIGIIDIEDGKDCLYGDDFDIDDIIWMGPQPKLKELGEKVGVLSTHPLKELNTTISRAIRHGRKIHIIPPYRAENILTLERLLGINQSFIKTYSSLEFIKAIVSLRFIKE
;
A
#
# COMPACT_ATOMS: atom_id res chain seq x y z
N MET A 1 9.89 -13.97 -2.79
CA MET A 1 8.82 -13.39 -3.64
C MET A 1 8.19 -14.53 -4.41
N PHE A 2 6.85 -14.57 -4.52
CA PHE A 2 6.15 -15.52 -5.38
C PHE A 2 6.17 -15.07 -6.85
N GLU A 3 5.70 -15.92 -7.75
CA GLU A 3 5.50 -15.53 -9.15
C GLU A 3 4.44 -14.42 -9.27
N LYS A 4 4.61 -13.57 -10.26
CA LYS A 4 3.75 -12.41 -10.55
C LYS A 4 2.26 -12.75 -10.55
N GLN A 5 1.89 -13.90 -11.13
CA GLN A 5 0.49 -14.31 -11.25
C GLN A 5 -0.19 -14.50 -9.90
N VAL A 6 0.53 -14.97 -8.90
CA VAL A 6 0.00 -15.14 -7.53
C VAL A 6 -0.54 -13.83 -6.97
N TYR A 7 0.20 -12.73 -7.13
CA TYR A 7 -0.23 -11.41 -6.64
C TYR A 7 -1.41 -10.85 -7.44
N ILE A 8 -1.41 -11.03 -8.75
CA ILE A 8 -2.54 -10.67 -9.62
C ILE A 8 -3.81 -11.40 -9.17
N ASP A 9 -3.73 -12.71 -8.96
CA ASP A 9 -4.88 -13.53 -8.56
C ASP A 9 -5.42 -13.15 -7.18
N ARG A 10 -4.53 -12.84 -6.22
CA ARG A 10 -4.91 -12.38 -4.88
C ARG A 10 -5.70 -11.06 -4.94
N ARG A 11 -5.24 -10.09 -5.74
CA ARG A 11 -5.95 -8.82 -5.94
C ARG A 11 -7.27 -9.02 -6.68
N LEU A 12 -7.32 -9.90 -7.67
CA LEU A 12 -8.58 -10.27 -8.34
C LEU A 12 -9.58 -10.95 -7.39
N LYS A 13 -9.11 -11.87 -6.54
CA LYS A 13 -9.94 -12.50 -5.50
C LYS A 13 -10.49 -11.47 -4.51
N LEU A 14 -9.67 -10.46 -4.13
CA LEU A 14 -10.11 -9.38 -3.25
C LEU A 14 -11.23 -8.55 -3.89
N ARG A 15 -11.09 -8.14 -5.16
CA ARG A 15 -12.12 -7.40 -5.90
C ARG A 15 -13.47 -8.13 -5.94
N LYS A 16 -13.45 -9.46 -6.05
CA LYS A 16 -14.70 -10.26 -6.04
C LYS A 16 -15.41 -10.25 -4.69
N LYS A 17 -14.71 -9.89 -3.59
CA LYS A 17 -15.27 -9.88 -2.23
C LYS A 17 -15.75 -8.50 -1.78
N ILE A 18 -15.37 -7.45 -2.47
CA ILE A 18 -15.72 -6.06 -2.15
C ILE A 18 -16.53 -5.50 -3.31
N LYS A 19 -17.63 -4.80 -2.99
CA LYS A 19 -18.59 -4.34 -4.02
C LYS A 19 -18.09 -3.13 -4.81
N SER A 20 -17.46 -2.17 -4.14
CA SER A 20 -17.05 -0.89 -4.75
C SER A 20 -15.99 -0.19 -3.90
N GLY A 21 -15.39 0.85 -4.44
CA GLY A 21 -14.46 1.72 -3.73
C GLY A 21 -12.99 1.47 -4.07
N ILE A 22 -12.14 2.06 -3.28
CA ILE A 22 -10.69 1.99 -3.39
C ILE A 22 -10.12 1.41 -2.10
N ALA A 23 -9.35 0.33 -2.20
CA ALA A 23 -8.63 -0.25 -1.07
C ALA A 23 -7.20 0.28 -1.01
N ILE A 24 -6.83 0.86 0.15
CA ILE A 24 -5.48 1.34 0.43
C ILE A 24 -4.77 0.31 1.30
N LEU A 25 -3.62 -0.16 0.84
CA LEU A 25 -2.71 -1.04 1.56
C LEU A 25 -1.42 -0.28 1.85
N MET A 26 -1.26 0.12 3.11
CA MET A 26 -0.09 0.85 3.57
C MET A 26 1.08 -0.12 3.72
N GLY A 27 2.19 0.17 3.05
CA GLY A 27 3.48 -0.42 3.41
C GLY A 27 4.07 0.25 4.63
N ASN A 28 5.09 -0.37 5.20
CA ASN A 28 5.83 0.18 6.32
C ASN A 28 6.95 1.11 5.84
N THR A 29 7.33 2.03 6.72
CA THR A 29 8.55 2.83 6.61
C THR A 29 9.65 2.22 7.47
N GLU A 30 10.90 2.59 7.26
CA GLU A 30 11.97 2.30 8.19
C GLU A 30 11.73 2.96 9.54
N SER A 31 12.25 2.36 10.60
CA SER A 31 12.16 2.91 11.96
C SER A 31 13.54 3.16 12.50
N PRO A 32 13.91 4.42 12.80
CA PRO A 32 15.21 4.74 13.37
C PRO A 32 15.31 4.24 14.82
N MET A 33 16.51 3.79 15.22
CA MET A 33 16.82 3.42 16.60
C MET A 33 17.16 4.66 17.45
N ASN A 34 18.14 5.44 17.00
CA ASN A 34 18.68 6.62 17.72
C ASN A 34 18.99 7.80 16.80
N TYR A 35 19.18 7.60 15.51
CA TYR A 35 19.29 8.65 14.49
C TYR A 35 18.80 8.11 13.12
N PRO A 36 18.46 8.99 12.16
CA PRO A 36 17.73 8.61 10.95
C PRO A 36 18.31 7.44 10.14
N ASN A 37 19.63 7.36 10.01
CA ASN A 37 20.29 6.34 9.20
C ASN A 37 20.65 5.06 9.96
N ASN A 38 20.37 5.00 11.27
CA ASN A 38 20.54 3.79 12.07
C ASN A 38 19.16 3.19 12.36
N THR A 39 18.69 2.33 11.46
CA THR A 39 17.34 1.77 11.52
C THR A 39 17.33 0.37 12.10
N TYR A 40 16.19 -0.01 12.70
CA TYR A 40 15.90 -1.41 12.98
C TYR A 40 15.82 -2.20 11.67
N HIS A 41 16.01 -3.52 11.77
CA HIS A 41 15.77 -4.39 10.62
C HIS A 41 14.39 -4.14 10.05
N PHE A 42 14.32 -3.80 8.76
CA PHE A 42 13.06 -3.49 8.09
C PHE A 42 12.16 -4.72 8.02
N ARG A 43 10.89 -4.51 8.28
CA ARG A 43 9.85 -5.51 8.09
C ARG A 43 8.62 -4.87 7.47
N GLN A 44 8.23 -5.38 6.34
CA GLN A 44 7.06 -4.91 5.61
C GLN A 44 5.75 -5.35 6.28
N ASP A 45 4.68 -4.58 6.07
CA ASP A 45 3.32 -4.96 6.46
C ASP A 45 2.90 -6.29 5.80
N SER A 46 2.32 -7.17 6.58
CA SER A 46 1.97 -8.51 6.12
C SER A 46 0.84 -8.52 5.07
N ASN A 47 -0.07 -7.55 5.10
CA ASN A 47 -1.15 -7.45 4.09
C ASN A 47 -0.59 -6.86 2.80
N PHE A 48 0.28 -5.86 2.91
CA PHE A 48 0.99 -5.32 1.75
C PHE A 48 1.81 -6.42 1.06
N LEU A 49 2.61 -7.21 1.82
CA LEU A 49 3.35 -8.36 1.28
C LEU A 49 2.44 -9.39 0.60
N TYR A 50 1.29 -9.68 1.19
CA TYR A 50 0.38 -10.67 0.61
C TYR A 50 -0.14 -10.24 -0.76
N PHE A 51 -0.50 -8.96 -0.94
CA PHE A 51 -1.11 -8.46 -2.18
C PHE A 51 -0.11 -7.90 -3.20
N PHE A 52 1.02 -7.36 -2.75
CA PHE A 52 2.01 -6.72 -3.61
C PHE A 52 3.40 -7.38 -3.60
N GLY A 53 3.72 -8.19 -2.61
CA GLY A 53 4.94 -9.01 -2.60
C GLY A 53 6.27 -8.26 -2.50
N LEU A 54 6.25 -6.95 -2.32
CA LEU A 54 7.45 -6.11 -2.29
C LEU A 54 7.86 -5.84 -0.84
N ASP A 55 9.06 -6.28 -0.47
CA ASP A 55 9.65 -6.08 0.86
C ASP A 55 10.62 -4.89 0.84
N ILE A 56 10.06 -3.71 0.51
CA ILE A 56 10.79 -2.44 0.34
C ILE A 56 10.01 -1.37 1.10
N PRO A 57 10.66 -0.47 1.86
CA PRO A 57 10.01 0.58 2.61
C PRO A 57 9.33 1.64 1.71
N ASN A 58 8.48 2.44 2.32
CA ASN A 58 7.86 3.62 1.71
C ASN A 58 6.98 3.36 0.48
N LEU A 59 6.36 2.19 0.40
CA LEU A 59 5.43 1.85 -0.68
C LEU A 59 3.98 1.88 -0.18
N ILE A 60 3.06 2.30 -1.04
CA ILE A 60 1.62 2.23 -0.81
C ILE A 60 0.95 1.61 -2.02
N GLY A 61 0.17 0.56 -1.78
CA GLY A 61 -0.60 -0.12 -2.81
C GLY A 61 -2.05 0.31 -2.84
N ILE A 62 -2.58 0.55 -4.01
CA ILE A 62 -4.00 0.83 -4.24
C ILE A 62 -4.59 -0.26 -5.11
N ILE A 63 -5.73 -0.79 -4.67
CA ILE A 63 -6.56 -1.69 -5.46
C ILE A 63 -7.88 -0.98 -5.72
N ASP A 64 -8.09 -0.55 -6.97
CA ASP A 64 -9.33 0.05 -7.42
C ASP A 64 -10.33 -1.05 -7.77
N ILE A 65 -11.43 -1.12 -7.00
CA ILE A 65 -12.41 -2.20 -7.12
C ILE A 65 -13.28 -1.99 -8.37
N GLU A 66 -13.69 -0.75 -8.63
CA GLU A 66 -14.61 -0.40 -9.72
C GLU A 66 -13.90 -0.37 -11.07
N ASP A 67 -12.75 0.31 -11.13
CA ASP A 67 -11.98 0.45 -12.37
C ASP A 67 -11.13 -0.79 -12.69
N GLY A 68 -11.03 -1.73 -11.76
CA GLY A 68 -10.25 -2.95 -11.93
C GLY A 68 -8.74 -2.72 -12.04
N LYS A 69 -8.25 -1.56 -11.59
CA LYS A 69 -6.85 -1.16 -11.69
C LYS A 69 -6.11 -1.30 -10.37
N ASP A 70 -4.86 -1.69 -10.47
CA ASP A 70 -3.91 -1.67 -9.34
C ASP A 70 -2.89 -0.56 -9.58
N CYS A 71 -2.58 0.19 -8.52
CA CYS A 71 -1.54 1.21 -8.56
C CYS A 71 -0.55 0.99 -7.42
N LEU A 72 0.71 1.26 -7.69
CA LEU A 72 1.78 1.28 -6.71
C LEU A 72 2.32 2.70 -6.59
N TYR A 73 2.35 3.23 -5.38
CA TYR A 73 2.90 4.52 -5.05
C TYR A 73 4.20 4.35 -4.29
N GLY A 74 5.21 5.09 -4.69
CA GLY A 74 6.55 5.12 -4.11
C GLY A 74 7.42 6.12 -4.84
N ASP A 75 8.57 6.40 -4.32
CA ASP A 75 9.53 7.27 -5.00
C ASP A 75 10.74 6.44 -5.44
N ASP A 76 11.29 6.79 -6.60
CA ASP A 76 12.57 6.24 -7.06
C ASP A 76 13.68 6.80 -6.18
N PHE A 77 14.74 6.03 -5.99
CA PHE A 77 15.94 6.47 -5.28
C PHE A 77 16.60 7.64 -6.02
N ASP A 78 17.05 8.62 -5.27
CA ASP A 78 17.80 9.72 -5.83
C ASP A 78 19.28 9.35 -6.14
N ILE A 79 20.02 10.29 -6.71
CA ILE A 79 21.42 10.05 -7.10
C ILE A 79 22.31 9.79 -5.87
N ASP A 80 22.04 10.47 -4.76
CA ASP A 80 22.83 10.32 -3.54
C ASP A 80 22.58 8.95 -2.91
N ASP A 81 21.33 8.47 -2.91
CA ASP A 81 21.01 7.10 -2.48
C ASP A 81 21.71 6.05 -3.34
N ILE A 82 21.74 6.24 -4.66
CA ILE A 82 22.40 5.34 -5.60
C ILE A 82 23.94 5.28 -5.37
N ILE A 83 24.55 6.40 -5.02
CA ILE A 83 25.99 6.46 -4.70
C ILE A 83 26.31 5.59 -3.47
N TRP A 84 25.45 5.60 -2.45
CA TRP A 84 25.68 4.85 -1.21
C TRP A 84 25.25 3.40 -1.27
N MET A 85 24.13 3.09 -1.94
CA MET A 85 23.51 1.75 -1.95
C MET A 85 23.74 0.98 -3.27
N GLY A 86 24.31 1.63 -4.28
CA GLY A 86 24.39 1.09 -5.64
C GLY A 86 23.06 1.19 -6.40
N PRO A 87 23.03 0.75 -7.67
CA PRO A 87 21.84 0.81 -8.51
C PRO A 87 20.66 0.07 -7.87
N GLN A 88 19.55 0.78 -7.71
CA GLN A 88 18.29 0.23 -7.18
C GLN A 88 17.26 0.11 -8.29
N PRO A 89 16.36 -0.89 -8.24
CA PRO A 89 15.30 -1.03 -9.23
C PRO A 89 14.33 0.16 -9.14
N LYS A 90 13.90 0.67 -10.29
CA LYS A 90 12.90 1.72 -10.36
C LYS A 90 11.52 1.20 -9.92
N LEU A 91 10.66 2.12 -9.45
CA LEU A 91 9.31 1.80 -9.03
C LEU A 91 8.53 1.05 -10.13
N LYS A 92 8.70 1.45 -11.39
CA LYS A 92 8.09 0.79 -12.54
C LYS A 92 8.51 -0.69 -12.65
N GLU A 93 9.79 -0.97 -12.51
CA GLU A 93 10.32 -2.34 -12.56
C GLU A 93 9.81 -3.19 -11.41
N LEU A 94 9.68 -2.59 -10.22
CA LEU A 94 9.07 -3.23 -9.05
C LEU A 94 7.60 -3.56 -9.31
N GLY A 95 6.84 -2.62 -9.87
CA GLY A 95 5.45 -2.84 -10.25
C GLY A 95 5.28 -3.98 -11.24
N GLU A 96 6.10 -4.01 -12.30
CA GLU A 96 6.06 -5.07 -13.32
C GLU A 96 6.33 -6.46 -12.75
N LYS A 97 7.22 -6.59 -11.75
CA LYS A 97 7.51 -7.86 -11.06
C LYS A 97 6.31 -8.45 -10.34
N VAL A 98 5.37 -7.61 -9.92
CA VAL A 98 4.17 -8.03 -9.16
C VAL A 98 2.86 -7.81 -9.94
N GLY A 99 2.96 -7.48 -11.22
CA GLY A 99 1.82 -7.30 -12.12
C GLY A 99 1.01 -6.03 -11.86
N VAL A 100 1.69 -4.96 -11.44
CA VAL A 100 1.14 -3.62 -11.32
C VAL A 100 1.78 -2.73 -12.38
N LEU A 101 1.00 -2.32 -13.38
CA LEU A 101 1.51 -1.51 -14.50
C LEU A 101 1.41 -0.01 -14.24
N SER A 102 0.57 0.41 -13.30
CA SER A 102 0.39 1.82 -12.95
C SER A 102 1.21 2.13 -11.70
N THR A 103 2.25 2.93 -11.88
CA THR A 103 3.15 3.36 -10.79
C THR A 103 3.24 4.86 -10.76
N HIS A 104 3.23 5.45 -9.57
CA HIS A 104 3.18 6.90 -9.36
C HIS A 104 4.05 7.31 -8.17
N PRO A 105 4.63 8.53 -8.19
CA PRO A 105 5.33 9.07 -7.04
C PRO A 105 4.36 9.32 -5.87
N LEU A 106 4.85 9.19 -4.64
CA LEU A 106 4.05 9.34 -3.41
C LEU A 106 3.30 10.68 -3.35
N LYS A 107 3.88 11.75 -3.89
CA LYS A 107 3.24 13.09 -3.92
C LYS A 107 1.90 13.12 -4.66
N GLU A 108 1.65 12.20 -5.58
CA GLU A 108 0.40 12.14 -6.36
C GLU A 108 -0.72 11.41 -5.62
N LEU A 109 -0.40 10.63 -4.57
CA LEU A 109 -1.37 9.84 -3.83
C LEU A 109 -2.50 10.71 -3.25
N ASN A 110 -2.15 11.85 -2.64
CA ASN A 110 -3.15 12.76 -2.06
C ASN A 110 -4.16 13.25 -3.11
N THR A 111 -3.70 13.60 -4.30
CA THR A 111 -4.57 14.03 -5.40
C THR A 111 -5.52 12.90 -5.83
N THR A 112 -5.02 11.68 -5.92
CA THR A 112 -5.81 10.49 -6.29
C THR A 112 -6.90 10.21 -5.26
N ILE A 113 -6.55 10.16 -3.98
CA ILE A 113 -7.51 9.88 -2.90
C ILE A 113 -8.52 11.02 -2.74
N SER A 114 -8.08 12.28 -2.77
CA SER A 114 -8.97 13.44 -2.69
C SER A 114 -9.97 13.48 -3.86
N ARG A 115 -9.56 13.08 -5.05
CA ARG A 115 -10.45 12.96 -6.21
C ARG A 115 -11.49 11.87 -5.97
N ALA A 116 -11.08 10.70 -5.49
CA ALA A 116 -12.00 9.61 -5.19
C ALA A 116 -13.04 10.01 -4.14
N ILE A 117 -12.63 10.68 -3.06
CA ILE A 117 -13.51 11.17 -1.99
C ILE A 117 -14.52 12.18 -2.56
N ARG A 118 -14.08 13.14 -3.38
CA ARG A 118 -14.97 14.14 -4.01
C ARG A 118 -16.01 13.50 -4.94
N HIS A 119 -15.70 12.37 -5.55
CA HIS A 119 -16.65 11.59 -6.34
C HIS A 119 -17.50 10.63 -5.52
N GLY A 120 -17.48 10.74 -4.19
CA GLY A 120 -18.27 9.90 -3.29
C GLY A 120 -17.84 8.42 -3.24
N ARG A 121 -16.63 8.11 -3.71
CA ARG A 121 -16.12 6.72 -3.70
C ARG A 121 -15.72 6.32 -2.28
N LYS A 122 -16.07 5.11 -1.91
CA LYS A 122 -15.70 4.54 -0.61
C LYS A 122 -14.20 4.25 -0.57
N ILE A 123 -13.56 4.65 0.53
CA ILE A 123 -12.14 4.31 0.77
C ILE A 123 -12.09 3.22 1.83
N HIS A 124 -11.45 2.11 1.50
CA HIS A 124 -11.25 0.99 2.39
C HIS A 124 -9.83 1.01 2.96
N ILE A 125 -9.73 1.00 4.27
CA ILE A 125 -8.47 0.87 4.99
C ILE A 125 -8.56 -0.26 6.02
N ILE A 126 -7.41 -0.79 6.41
CA ILE A 126 -7.24 -1.68 7.54
C ILE A 126 -6.85 -0.83 8.75
N PRO A 127 -7.21 -1.21 10.00
CA PRO A 127 -6.76 -0.48 11.18
C PRO A 127 -5.23 -0.40 11.20
N PRO A 128 -4.65 0.80 11.10
CA PRO A 128 -3.20 0.94 11.14
C PRO A 128 -2.69 0.72 12.56
N TYR A 129 -1.54 0.06 12.68
CA TYR A 129 -0.85 -0.14 13.97
C TYR A 129 0.40 0.73 14.14
N ARG A 130 0.91 1.33 13.04
CA ARG A 130 2.06 2.24 13.06
C ARG A 130 1.61 3.69 13.07
N ALA A 131 2.27 4.51 13.89
CA ALA A 131 1.94 5.92 14.02
C ALA A 131 2.11 6.69 12.69
N GLU A 132 3.14 6.39 11.92
CA GLU A 132 3.42 7.00 10.63
C GLU A 132 2.27 6.76 9.63
N ASN A 133 1.73 5.55 9.63
CA ASN A 133 0.61 5.20 8.77
C ASN A 133 -0.70 5.89 9.22
N ILE A 134 -0.90 6.07 10.53
CA ILE A 134 -2.03 6.83 11.07
C ILE A 134 -1.97 8.29 10.59
N LEU A 135 -0.82 8.95 10.74
CA LEU A 135 -0.62 10.34 10.31
C LEU A 135 -0.75 10.52 8.79
N THR A 136 -0.28 9.53 8.02
CA THR A 136 -0.45 9.55 6.57
C THR A 136 -1.91 9.42 6.18
N LEU A 137 -2.64 8.49 6.79
CA LEU A 137 -4.07 8.31 6.54
C LEU A 137 -4.90 9.51 7.00
N GLU A 138 -4.55 10.17 8.12
CA GLU A 138 -5.16 11.43 8.55
C GLU A 138 -5.10 12.47 7.43
N ARG A 139 -3.92 12.69 6.85
CA ARG A 139 -3.73 13.65 5.75
C ARG A 139 -4.47 13.26 4.47
N LEU A 140 -4.48 11.97 4.13
CA LEU A 140 -5.13 11.47 2.92
C LEU A 140 -6.65 11.53 2.99
N LEU A 141 -7.23 11.22 4.15
CA LEU A 141 -8.67 11.07 4.33
C LEU A 141 -9.33 12.35 4.89
N GLY A 142 -8.56 13.29 5.44
CA GLY A 142 -9.09 14.46 6.12
C GLY A 142 -9.84 14.11 7.42
N ILE A 143 -9.49 12.99 8.06
CA ILE A 143 -10.12 12.49 9.28
C ILE A 143 -9.10 12.54 10.40
N ASN A 144 -9.46 13.11 11.55
CA ASN A 144 -8.56 13.20 12.69
C ASN A 144 -8.03 11.81 13.08
N GLN A 145 -6.73 11.73 13.41
CA GLN A 145 -6.01 10.50 13.74
C GLN A 145 -6.71 9.62 14.78
N SER A 146 -7.42 10.21 15.74
CA SER A 146 -8.16 9.47 16.77
C SER A 146 -9.29 8.60 16.22
N PHE A 147 -9.80 8.93 15.02
CA PHE A 147 -10.89 8.21 14.36
C PHE A 147 -10.43 7.26 13.24
N ILE A 148 -9.15 7.29 12.85
CA ILE A 148 -8.65 6.47 11.73
C ILE A 148 -8.92 4.98 11.95
N LYS A 149 -8.67 4.45 13.16
CA LYS A 149 -8.94 3.03 13.46
C LYS A 149 -10.42 2.69 13.38
N THR A 150 -11.29 3.60 13.82
CA THR A 150 -12.75 3.41 13.77
C THR A 150 -13.30 3.53 12.33
N TYR A 151 -12.65 4.34 11.49
CA TYR A 151 -12.99 4.48 10.07
C TYR A 151 -12.70 3.22 9.26
N SER A 152 -11.90 2.28 9.78
CA SER A 152 -11.52 1.07 9.05
C SER A 152 -12.73 0.28 8.55
N SER A 153 -12.61 -0.26 7.34
CA SER A 153 -13.70 -0.96 6.67
C SER A 153 -13.82 -2.42 7.15
N LEU A 154 -14.88 -2.73 7.89
CA LEU A 154 -15.17 -4.10 8.33
C LEU A 154 -15.32 -5.08 7.16
N GLU A 155 -15.92 -4.65 6.05
CA GLU A 155 -16.03 -5.42 4.81
C GLU A 155 -14.65 -5.80 4.26
N PHE A 156 -13.75 -4.83 4.22
CA PHE A 156 -12.38 -5.04 3.74
C PHE A 156 -11.57 -5.97 4.67
N ILE A 157 -11.68 -5.77 5.97
CA ILE A 157 -11.05 -6.65 6.97
C ILE A 157 -11.52 -8.10 6.81
N LYS A 158 -12.84 -8.33 6.73
CA LYS A 158 -13.41 -9.65 6.52
C LYS A 158 -12.95 -10.29 5.21
N ALA A 159 -12.88 -9.51 4.13
CA ALA A 159 -12.39 -9.98 2.84
C ALA A 159 -10.92 -10.44 2.93
N ILE A 160 -10.05 -9.63 3.53
CA ILE A 160 -8.64 -9.98 3.72
C ILE A 160 -8.47 -11.23 4.58
N VAL A 161 -9.15 -11.29 5.72
CA VAL A 161 -9.07 -12.45 6.62
C VAL A 161 -9.49 -13.72 5.88
N SER A 162 -10.60 -13.68 5.15
CA SER A 162 -11.08 -14.85 4.41
C SER A 162 -10.14 -15.32 3.30
N LEU A 163 -9.39 -14.41 2.67
CA LEU A 163 -8.41 -14.74 1.64
C LEU A 163 -7.11 -15.32 2.23
N ARG A 164 -6.65 -14.76 3.36
CA ARG A 164 -5.41 -15.18 4.01
C ARG A 164 -5.57 -16.42 4.89
N PHE A 165 -6.80 -16.79 5.22
CA PHE A 165 -7.08 -18.01 6.02
C PHE A 165 -6.83 -19.30 5.23
N ILE A 166 -6.96 -19.24 3.91
CA ILE A 166 -6.66 -20.36 3.02
C ILE A 166 -5.16 -20.32 2.72
N LYS A 167 -4.43 -21.30 3.24
CA LYS A 167 -3.02 -21.49 2.86
C LYS A 167 -2.98 -21.99 1.41
N GLU A 168 -2.25 -21.26 0.60
CA GLU A 168 -1.91 -21.71 -0.74
C GLU A 168 -0.74 -22.68 -0.72
#